data_13d8195b62a37e49c75125f023191691
#
_entry.id   13d8195b62a37e49c75125f023191691
#
_cell.length_a   1.000
_cell.length_b   1.000
_cell.length_c   1.000
_cell.angle_alpha   90.00
_cell.angle_beta   90.00
_cell.angle_gamma   90.00
#
_symmetry.space_group_name_H-M   'P 1'
#
loop_
_entity.id
_entity.type
_entity.pdbx_description
1 polymer ?
#
loop_
_entity_poly.entity_id
_entity_poly.type
_entity_poly.pdbx_seq_one_letter_code
_entity_poly.pdbx_strand_id
1 'polypeptide(L)'
;RVVVQIAPAVRVALGEDFGIPAGVNIIDKLVPALKIMGADEVYDTNFGADMTTISEAEEFLQRLKVGGPFPMFTSCCPAWVKYLELNDPKYLRNISTCKSPMEMFAAVIRDKYAAKDAADGRTTYQIAIMPCTAKKMEAARPEFCHDGRPDVDLVLTTRELTDMIREAGIQLNEMELESPDLPFGLGSGAAAIYGVTGGVAEAVVRYCVPDKSK
;
A
#
# COMPACT_ATOMS: atom_id res chain seq x y z
N ARG A 1 -6.48 13.52 -13.21
CA ARG A 1 -6.94 13.22 -11.85
C ARG A 1 -5.76 12.75 -11.03
N VAL A 2 -5.62 13.25 -9.81
CA VAL A 2 -4.60 12.83 -8.85
C VAL A 2 -5.26 11.99 -7.77
N VAL A 3 -4.80 10.75 -7.63
CA VAL A 3 -5.27 9.81 -6.59
C VAL A 3 -4.10 9.46 -5.69
N VAL A 4 -4.30 9.54 -4.38
CA VAL A 4 -3.26 9.26 -3.38
C VAL A 4 -3.66 8.06 -2.54
N GLN A 5 -2.73 7.12 -2.31
CA GLN A 5 -2.90 6.05 -1.33
C GLN A 5 -1.89 6.19 -0.19
N ILE A 6 -2.34 5.97 1.05
CA ILE A 6 -1.53 6.15 2.27
C ILE A 6 -1.32 4.80 2.95
N ALA A 7 -0.05 4.43 3.19
CA ALA A 7 0.29 3.20 3.91
C ALA A 7 -0.03 3.27 5.42
N PRO A 8 -0.37 2.12 6.05
CA PRO A 8 -0.71 2.07 7.48
C PRO A 8 0.33 2.68 8.42
N ALA A 9 1.62 2.47 8.17
CA ALA A 9 2.69 2.98 9.01
C ALA A 9 2.87 4.51 8.90
N VAL A 10 2.57 5.10 7.74
CA VAL A 10 2.71 6.55 7.52
C VAL A 10 1.78 7.34 8.43
N ARG A 11 0.52 6.91 8.55
CA ARG A 11 -0.51 7.62 9.31
C ARG A 11 -0.30 7.61 10.83
N VAL A 12 0.58 6.73 11.35
CA VAL A 12 0.91 6.65 12.77
C VAL A 12 2.30 7.22 13.08
N ALA A 13 3.13 7.45 12.07
CA ALA A 13 4.49 7.98 12.24
C ALA A 13 4.60 9.48 11.91
N LEU A 14 3.90 9.96 10.88
CA LEU A 14 4.07 11.33 10.37
C LEU A 14 3.69 12.40 11.40
N GLY A 15 2.73 12.11 12.28
CA GLY A 15 2.25 13.05 13.29
C GLY A 15 3.34 13.55 14.25
N GLU A 16 4.36 12.74 14.52
CA GLU A 16 5.46 13.09 15.42
C GLU A 16 6.23 14.34 14.92
N ASP A 17 6.38 14.49 13.61
CA ASP A 17 7.02 15.64 12.99
C ASP A 17 6.23 16.97 13.17
N PHE A 18 4.98 16.87 13.61
CA PHE A 18 4.07 18.00 13.88
C PHE A 18 3.67 18.09 15.36
N GLY A 19 4.41 17.40 16.26
CA GLY A 19 4.18 17.44 17.69
C GLY A 19 2.97 16.62 18.17
N ILE A 20 2.42 15.76 17.35
CA ILE A 20 1.39 14.78 17.72
C ILE A 20 2.07 13.59 18.39
N PRO A 21 1.54 13.04 19.48
CA PRO A 21 2.15 11.90 20.16
C PRO A 21 2.36 10.69 19.23
N ALA A 22 3.46 9.97 19.44
CA ALA A 22 3.80 8.77 18.68
C ALA A 22 2.66 7.74 18.66
N GLY A 23 2.42 7.14 17.49
CA GLY A 23 1.41 6.10 17.30
C GLY A 23 -0.03 6.59 17.16
N VAL A 24 -0.29 7.90 17.28
CA VAL A 24 -1.62 8.46 17.01
C VAL A 24 -1.90 8.37 15.51
N ASN A 25 -3.03 7.76 15.15
CA ASN A 25 -3.48 7.71 13.76
C ASN A 25 -4.01 9.09 13.33
N ILE A 26 -3.38 9.68 12.33
CA ILE A 26 -3.71 11.02 11.81
C ILE A 26 -4.26 11.00 10.39
N ILE A 27 -4.75 9.85 9.92
CA ILE A 27 -5.23 9.73 8.53
C ILE A 27 -6.30 10.77 8.22
N ASP A 28 -7.22 11.01 9.16
CA ASP A 28 -8.32 11.98 8.99
C ASP A 28 -7.83 13.44 8.88
N LYS A 29 -6.60 13.74 9.32
CA LYS A 29 -5.94 15.05 9.12
C LYS A 29 -5.13 15.09 7.83
N LEU A 30 -4.58 13.95 7.42
CA LEU A 30 -3.81 13.84 6.17
C LEU A 30 -4.71 13.97 4.94
N VAL A 31 -5.94 13.46 4.99
CA VAL A 31 -6.88 13.54 3.87
C VAL A 31 -7.12 14.97 3.41
N PRO A 32 -7.60 15.89 4.27
CA PRO A 32 -7.82 17.28 3.84
C PRO A 32 -6.51 18.00 3.48
N ALA A 33 -5.39 17.71 4.16
CA ALA A 33 -4.10 18.27 3.80
C ALA A 33 -3.68 17.91 2.37
N LEU A 34 -3.83 16.64 1.98
CA LEU A 34 -3.55 16.16 0.63
C LEU A 34 -4.51 16.74 -0.41
N LYS A 35 -5.81 16.90 -0.07
CA LYS A 35 -6.79 17.55 -0.94
C LYS A 35 -6.47 19.01 -1.18
N ILE A 36 -6.03 19.75 -0.16
CA ILE A 36 -5.54 21.13 -0.31
C ILE A 36 -4.33 21.20 -1.23
N MET A 37 -3.45 20.21 -1.18
CA MET A 37 -2.28 20.10 -2.08
C MET A 37 -2.62 19.62 -3.49
N GLY A 38 -3.90 19.33 -3.79
CA GLY A 38 -4.38 19.02 -5.13
C GLY A 38 -4.74 17.56 -5.40
N ALA A 39 -4.84 16.71 -4.37
CA ALA A 39 -5.38 15.37 -4.55
C ALA A 39 -6.90 15.42 -4.81
N ASP A 40 -7.36 14.74 -5.84
CA ASP A 40 -8.78 14.58 -6.13
C ASP A 40 -9.43 13.54 -5.20
N GLU A 41 -8.70 12.46 -4.90
CA GLU A 41 -9.16 11.39 -4.02
C GLU A 41 -7.98 10.85 -3.19
N VAL A 42 -8.26 10.50 -1.92
CA VAL A 42 -7.27 9.98 -0.96
C VAL A 42 -7.77 8.69 -0.35
N TYR A 43 -7.01 7.62 -0.51
CA TYR A 43 -7.37 6.26 -0.11
C TYR A 43 -6.46 5.70 0.97
N ASP A 44 -7.00 4.76 1.76
CA ASP A 44 -6.22 3.93 2.67
C ASP A 44 -5.72 2.67 1.95
N THR A 45 -4.41 2.45 1.93
CA THR A 45 -3.79 1.25 1.34
C THR A 45 -4.22 -0.05 2.05
N ASN A 46 -4.91 0.03 3.20
CA ASN A 46 -5.48 -1.15 3.88
C ASN A 46 -6.38 -1.99 2.97
N PHE A 47 -7.09 -1.37 2.03
CA PHE A 47 -7.85 -2.13 1.05
C PHE A 47 -6.96 -3.05 0.19
N GLY A 48 -5.83 -2.52 -0.28
CA GLY A 48 -4.82 -3.33 -0.99
C GLY A 48 -4.20 -4.42 -0.12
N ALA A 49 -4.03 -4.17 1.18
CA ALA A 49 -3.53 -5.17 2.12
C ALA A 49 -4.51 -6.34 2.31
N ASP A 50 -5.80 -6.08 2.36
CA ASP A 50 -6.83 -7.15 2.41
C ASP A 50 -6.81 -7.99 1.13
N MET A 51 -6.69 -7.38 -0.04
CA MET A 51 -6.57 -8.09 -1.30
C MET A 51 -5.31 -8.98 -1.32
N THR A 52 -4.18 -8.44 -0.86
CA THR A 52 -2.93 -9.19 -0.76
C THR A 52 -3.06 -10.36 0.22
N THR A 53 -3.71 -10.15 1.37
CA THR A 53 -3.97 -11.23 2.36
C THR A 53 -4.72 -12.39 1.73
N ILE A 54 -5.80 -12.11 1.00
CA ILE A 54 -6.61 -13.13 0.34
C ILE A 54 -5.78 -13.88 -0.71
N SER A 55 -5.10 -13.15 -1.59
CA SER A 55 -4.33 -13.74 -2.68
C SER A 55 -3.14 -14.57 -2.19
N GLU A 56 -2.39 -14.08 -1.19
CA GLU A 56 -1.29 -14.84 -0.60
C GLU A 56 -1.79 -16.07 0.18
N ALA A 57 -2.93 -15.97 0.87
CA ALA A 57 -3.53 -17.10 1.56
C ALA A 57 -3.98 -18.20 0.57
N GLU A 58 -4.60 -17.81 -0.53
CA GLU A 58 -4.99 -18.73 -1.60
C GLU A 58 -3.76 -19.43 -2.22
N GLU A 59 -2.70 -18.67 -2.50
CA GLU A 59 -1.44 -19.21 -2.97
C GLU A 59 -0.83 -20.19 -1.95
N PHE A 60 -0.80 -19.81 -0.67
CA PHE A 60 -0.29 -20.66 0.40
C PHE A 60 -1.07 -21.99 0.51
N LEU A 61 -2.41 -21.92 0.50
CA LEU A 61 -3.26 -23.11 0.53
C LEU A 61 -3.06 -23.99 -0.73
N GLN A 62 -2.86 -23.38 -1.88
CA GLN A 62 -2.55 -24.12 -3.11
C GLN A 62 -1.19 -24.80 -3.01
N ARG A 63 -0.15 -24.12 -2.52
CA ARG A 63 1.18 -24.72 -2.29
C ARG A 63 1.12 -25.90 -1.30
N LEU A 64 0.28 -25.80 -0.25
CA LEU A 64 0.05 -26.92 0.68
C LEU A 64 -0.54 -28.15 -0.03
N LYS A 65 -1.49 -27.94 -0.94
CA LYS A 65 -2.13 -29.04 -1.69
C LYS A 65 -1.18 -29.76 -2.65
N VAL A 66 -0.26 -29.02 -3.29
CA VAL A 66 0.64 -29.58 -4.32
C VAL A 66 2.04 -29.94 -3.79
N GLY A 67 2.33 -29.68 -2.52
CA GLY A 67 3.62 -30.03 -1.90
C GLY A 67 4.73 -28.99 -2.05
N GLY A 68 4.41 -27.71 -2.05
CA GLY A 68 5.41 -26.64 -2.01
C GLY A 68 5.54 -25.81 -3.29
N PRO A 69 6.59 -24.94 -3.43
CA PRO A 69 7.82 -24.87 -2.62
C PRO A 69 7.63 -24.22 -1.25
N PHE A 70 8.32 -24.74 -0.25
CA PHE A 70 8.36 -24.22 1.11
C PHE A 70 9.80 -23.97 1.59
N PRO A 71 10.03 -23.02 2.57
CA PRO A 71 9.03 -22.09 3.10
C PRO A 71 8.51 -21.15 2.01
N MET A 72 7.26 -20.66 2.15
CA MET A 72 6.75 -19.58 1.33
C MET A 72 7.09 -18.26 2.00
N PHE A 73 7.66 -17.31 1.26
CA PHE A 73 7.98 -15.97 1.71
C PHE A 73 6.99 -14.98 1.11
N THR A 74 6.55 -14.00 1.91
CA THR A 74 5.74 -12.91 1.40
C THR A 74 6.56 -11.98 0.49
N SER A 75 5.91 -11.34 -0.48
CA SER A 75 6.55 -10.52 -1.54
C SER A 75 6.39 -9.01 -1.36
N CYS A 76 5.65 -8.57 -0.35
CA CYS A 76 5.28 -7.15 -0.19
C CYS A 76 6.46 -6.22 0.16
N CYS A 77 7.63 -6.75 0.56
CA CYS A 77 8.83 -5.96 0.82
C CYS A 77 9.79 -5.98 -0.37
N PRO A 78 9.88 -4.90 -1.17
CA PRO A 78 10.74 -4.87 -2.35
C PRO A 78 12.24 -4.94 -2.03
N ALA A 79 12.67 -4.46 -0.87
CA ALA A 79 14.04 -4.62 -0.42
C ALA A 79 14.41 -6.08 -0.17
N TRP A 80 13.48 -6.85 0.43
CA TRP A 80 13.63 -8.29 0.62
C TRP A 80 13.69 -9.05 -0.72
N VAL A 81 12.77 -8.75 -1.62
CA VAL A 81 12.75 -9.36 -2.96
C VAL A 81 14.08 -9.09 -3.67
N LYS A 82 14.53 -7.83 -3.66
CA LYS A 82 15.81 -7.42 -4.27
C LYS A 82 17.02 -8.10 -3.63
N TYR A 83 17.00 -8.27 -2.30
CA TYR A 83 18.05 -9.00 -1.60
C TYR A 83 18.15 -10.45 -2.11
N LEU A 84 17.02 -11.15 -2.23
CA LEU A 84 17.01 -12.52 -2.75
C LEU A 84 17.45 -12.59 -4.21
N GLU A 85 17.03 -11.67 -5.05
CA GLU A 85 17.47 -11.60 -6.45
C GLU A 85 18.99 -11.54 -6.58
N LEU A 86 19.66 -10.79 -5.69
CA LEU A 86 21.10 -10.54 -5.76
C LEU A 86 21.95 -11.58 -5.02
N ASN A 87 21.46 -12.09 -3.88
CA ASN A 87 22.29 -12.87 -2.96
C ASN A 87 21.88 -14.34 -2.88
N ASP A 88 20.59 -14.64 -2.98
CA ASP A 88 20.06 -15.99 -2.80
C ASP A 88 19.00 -16.36 -3.86
N PRO A 89 19.30 -16.30 -5.17
CA PRO A 89 18.32 -16.50 -6.25
C PRO A 89 17.65 -17.87 -6.23
N LYS A 90 18.25 -18.86 -5.57
CA LYS A 90 17.66 -20.20 -5.38
C LYS A 90 16.31 -20.18 -4.65
N TYR A 91 16.04 -19.13 -3.84
CA TYR A 91 14.80 -18.97 -3.10
C TYR A 91 13.75 -18.12 -3.82
N LEU A 92 14.01 -17.60 -5.00
CA LEU A 92 13.02 -16.81 -5.75
C LEU A 92 11.72 -17.58 -5.98
N ARG A 93 11.80 -18.88 -6.23
CA ARG A 93 10.62 -19.75 -6.36
C ARG A 93 9.80 -19.88 -5.07
N ASN A 94 10.38 -19.50 -3.93
CA ASN A 94 9.73 -19.55 -2.62
C ASN A 94 8.98 -18.26 -2.30
N ILE A 95 9.25 -17.16 -3.01
CA ILE A 95 8.54 -15.90 -2.83
C ILE A 95 7.10 -16.07 -3.36
N SER A 96 6.14 -15.41 -2.71
CA SER A 96 4.78 -15.25 -3.21
C SER A 96 4.78 -14.55 -4.57
N THR A 97 3.89 -14.96 -5.45
CA THR A 97 3.67 -14.33 -6.76
C THR A 97 2.77 -13.10 -6.69
N CYS A 98 2.25 -12.79 -5.50
CA CYS A 98 1.36 -11.64 -5.30
C CYS A 98 2.09 -10.32 -5.43
N LYS A 99 1.43 -9.32 -6.01
CA LYS A 99 1.84 -7.92 -5.93
C LYS A 99 1.79 -7.44 -4.48
N SER A 100 2.60 -6.44 -4.14
CA SER A 100 2.46 -5.78 -2.84
C SER A 100 1.11 -5.06 -2.72
N PRO A 101 0.64 -4.74 -1.49
CA PRO A 101 -0.58 -3.95 -1.30
C PRO A 101 -0.62 -2.65 -2.11
N MET A 102 0.52 -1.97 -2.22
CA MET A 102 0.66 -0.75 -3.01
C MET A 102 0.36 -1.00 -4.49
N GLU A 103 1.02 -1.97 -5.10
CA GLU A 103 0.88 -2.28 -6.52
C GLU A 103 -0.46 -2.95 -6.84
N MET A 104 -0.96 -3.79 -5.94
CA MET A 104 -2.28 -4.42 -6.10
C MET A 104 -3.39 -3.39 -6.09
N PHE A 105 -3.33 -2.45 -5.15
CA PHE A 105 -4.33 -1.38 -5.06
C PHE A 105 -4.23 -0.41 -6.23
N ALA A 106 -3.01 -0.08 -6.67
CA ALA A 106 -2.80 0.78 -7.83
C ALA A 106 -3.40 0.18 -9.12
N ALA A 107 -3.25 -1.13 -9.33
CA ALA A 107 -3.86 -1.82 -10.48
C ALA A 107 -5.41 -1.71 -10.45
N VAL A 108 -6.03 -1.90 -9.27
CA VAL A 108 -7.48 -1.77 -9.10
C VAL A 108 -7.97 -0.34 -9.30
N ILE A 109 -7.22 0.66 -8.80
CA ILE A 109 -7.54 2.08 -9.03
C ILE A 109 -7.48 2.40 -10.52
N ARG A 110 -6.47 1.91 -11.23
CA ARG A 110 -6.35 2.09 -12.67
C ARG A 110 -7.56 1.52 -13.41
N ASP A 111 -7.92 0.27 -13.12
CA ASP A 111 -9.07 -0.38 -13.74
C ASP A 111 -10.37 0.38 -13.47
N LYS A 112 -10.59 0.83 -12.23
CA LYS A 112 -11.74 1.65 -11.84
C LYS A 112 -11.90 2.91 -12.71
N TYR A 113 -10.79 3.60 -13.00
CA TYR A 113 -10.85 4.88 -13.71
C TYR A 113 -10.66 4.77 -15.22
N ALA A 114 -10.24 3.62 -15.75
CA ALA A 114 -9.90 3.46 -17.15
C ALA A 114 -11.00 3.95 -18.11
N ALA A 115 -12.24 3.50 -17.91
CA ALA A 115 -13.37 3.88 -18.77
C ALA A 115 -13.74 5.37 -18.63
N LYS A 116 -13.70 5.90 -17.40
CA LYS A 116 -14.00 7.31 -17.12
C LYS A 116 -12.93 8.23 -17.68
N ASP A 117 -11.67 7.88 -17.49
CA ASP A 117 -10.55 8.65 -18.01
C ASP A 117 -10.53 8.69 -19.53
N ALA A 118 -10.83 7.56 -20.18
CA ALA A 118 -10.97 7.51 -21.64
C ALA A 118 -12.12 8.41 -22.16
N ALA A 119 -13.26 8.41 -21.46
CA ALA A 119 -14.41 9.25 -21.83
C ALA A 119 -14.15 10.75 -21.62
N ASP A 120 -13.45 11.10 -20.53
CA ASP A 120 -13.16 12.48 -20.14
C ASP A 120 -11.90 13.06 -20.84
N GLY A 121 -11.15 12.24 -21.59
CA GLY A 121 -9.83 12.61 -22.14
C GLY A 121 -8.80 12.95 -21.04
N ARG A 122 -8.93 12.32 -19.86
CA ARG A 122 -8.07 12.53 -18.70
C ARG A 122 -7.15 11.34 -18.49
N THR A 123 -6.23 11.51 -17.58
CA THR A 123 -5.35 10.45 -17.09
C THR A 123 -5.35 10.48 -15.57
N THR A 124 -5.50 9.32 -14.93
CA THR A 124 -5.30 9.21 -13.49
C THR A 124 -3.80 9.11 -13.21
N TYR A 125 -3.30 9.98 -12.33
CA TYR A 125 -1.95 9.99 -11.80
C TYR A 125 -1.99 9.45 -10.37
N GLN A 126 -1.30 8.36 -10.12
CA GLN A 126 -1.33 7.66 -8.84
C GLN A 126 -0.09 7.94 -8.00
N ILE A 127 -0.31 8.47 -6.80
CA ILE A 127 0.73 8.74 -5.81
C ILE A 127 0.57 7.77 -4.65
N ALA A 128 1.65 7.10 -4.26
CA ALA A 128 1.69 6.26 -3.06
C ALA A 128 2.57 6.89 -1.98
N ILE A 129 2.01 7.11 -0.80
CA ILE A 129 2.75 7.57 0.37
C ILE A 129 3.16 6.35 1.20
N MET A 130 4.48 6.09 1.24
CA MET A 130 5.03 4.85 1.77
C MET A 130 6.14 5.11 2.80
N PRO A 131 6.33 4.25 3.81
CA PRO A 131 7.37 4.46 4.83
C PRO A 131 8.77 4.01 4.37
N CYS A 132 8.91 3.56 3.12
CA CYS A 132 10.10 2.86 2.64
C CYS A 132 10.55 3.38 1.27
N THR A 133 11.84 3.75 1.14
CA THR A 133 12.44 4.18 -0.13
C THR A 133 12.48 3.07 -1.19
N ALA A 134 12.53 1.80 -0.77
CA ALA A 134 12.53 0.67 -1.71
C ALA A 134 11.23 0.57 -2.53
N LYS A 135 10.13 1.17 -2.06
CA LYS A 135 8.88 1.27 -2.81
C LYS A 135 9.01 2.10 -4.10
N LYS A 136 9.93 3.07 -4.13
CA LYS A 136 10.28 3.81 -5.35
C LYS A 136 10.88 2.88 -6.42
N MET A 137 11.73 1.95 -5.98
CA MET A 137 12.31 0.95 -6.88
C MET A 137 11.25 -0.06 -7.34
N GLU A 138 10.33 -0.47 -6.46
CA GLU A 138 9.24 -1.37 -6.81
C GLU A 138 8.35 -0.77 -7.90
N ALA A 139 7.88 0.46 -7.71
CA ALA A 139 7.03 1.16 -8.68
C ALA A 139 7.70 1.34 -10.06
N ALA A 140 9.04 1.34 -10.12
CA ALA A 140 9.80 1.45 -11.37
C ALA A 140 10.04 0.10 -12.06
N ARG A 141 9.58 -1.02 -11.52
CA ARG A 141 9.82 -2.34 -12.11
C ARG A 141 8.95 -2.55 -13.35
N PRO A 142 9.53 -3.12 -14.43
CA PRO A 142 8.80 -3.29 -15.71
C PRO A 142 7.54 -4.16 -15.58
N GLU A 143 7.55 -5.13 -14.66
CA GLU A 143 6.40 -6.01 -14.41
C GLU A 143 5.17 -5.30 -13.81
N PHE A 144 5.33 -4.07 -13.31
CA PHE A 144 4.25 -3.21 -12.81
C PHE A 144 3.91 -2.07 -13.78
N CYS A 145 4.25 -2.25 -15.05
CA CYS A 145 3.89 -1.33 -16.11
C CYS A 145 2.83 -1.94 -17.01
N HIS A 146 1.75 -1.20 -17.29
CA HIS A 146 0.70 -1.56 -18.20
C HIS A 146 0.54 -0.47 -19.26
N ASP A 147 0.48 -0.86 -20.53
CA ASP A 147 0.37 0.07 -21.67
C ASP A 147 1.44 1.19 -21.67
N GLY A 148 2.66 0.83 -21.26
CA GLY A 148 3.79 1.76 -21.21
C GLY A 148 3.79 2.73 -20.02
N ARG A 149 2.92 2.52 -19.03
CA ARG A 149 2.81 3.34 -17.82
C ARG A 149 2.93 2.49 -16.55
N PRO A 150 3.62 2.98 -15.51
CA PRO A 150 3.66 2.30 -14.22
C PRO A 150 2.28 2.29 -13.55
N ASP A 151 2.01 1.29 -12.71
CA ASP A 151 0.78 1.23 -11.91
C ASP A 151 0.75 2.36 -10.87
N VAL A 152 1.90 2.67 -10.27
CA VAL A 152 2.11 3.83 -9.38
C VAL A 152 3.03 4.82 -10.08
N ASP A 153 2.55 6.03 -10.36
CA ASP A 153 3.32 7.07 -11.07
C ASP A 153 4.38 7.73 -10.18
N LEU A 154 4.11 7.87 -8.87
CA LEU A 154 5.01 8.49 -7.92
C LEU A 154 4.91 7.84 -6.54
N VAL A 155 6.07 7.57 -5.94
CA VAL A 155 6.15 7.15 -4.53
C VAL A 155 6.80 8.27 -3.72
N LEU A 156 6.10 8.73 -2.68
CA LEU A 156 6.63 9.65 -1.67
C LEU A 156 6.87 8.90 -0.37
N THR A 157 7.98 9.19 0.29
CA THR A 157 8.24 8.71 1.64
C THR A 157 7.50 9.55 2.67
N THR A 158 7.35 9.03 3.90
CA THR A 158 6.82 9.79 5.04
C THR A 158 7.53 11.12 5.20
N ARG A 159 8.87 11.13 5.07
CA ARG A 159 9.69 12.34 5.21
C ARG A 159 9.43 13.36 4.11
N GLU A 160 9.37 12.91 2.85
CA GLU A 160 9.08 13.79 1.73
C GLU A 160 7.70 14.42 1.85
N LEU A 161 6.69 13.66 2.30
CA LEU A 161 5.36 14.22 2.57
C LEU A 161 5.39 15.24 3.71
N THR A 162 6.13 14.96 4.81
CA THR A 162 6.31 15.93 5.91
C THR A 162 6.87 17.25 5.40
N ASP A 163 7.92 17.18 4.57
CA ASP A 163 8.56 18.37 4.01
C ASP A 163 7.60 19.15 3.07
N MET A 164 6.83 18.42 2.22
CA MET A 164 5.82 19.04 1.36
C MET A 164 4.71 19.74 2.15
N ILE A 165 4.21 19.14 3.23
CA ILE A 165 3.18 19.74 4.10
C ILE A 165 3.71 21.05 4.72
N ARG A 166 4.97 21.04 5.20
CA ARG A 166 5.63 22.23 5.75
C ARG A 166 5.83 23.33 4.72
N GLU A 167 6.30 22.98 3.53
CA GLU A 167 6.51 23.92 2.42
C GLU A 167 5.19 24.53 1.94
N ALA A 168 4.10 23.77 1.97
CA ALA A 168 2.75 24.26 1.66
C ALA A 168 2.16 25.16 2.77
N GLY A 169 2.84 25.29 3.92
CA GLY A 169 2.35 26.10 5.05
C GLY A 169 1.13 25.52 5.76
N ILE A 170 0.86 24.24 5.57
CA ILE A 170 -0.32 23.56 6.14
C ILE A 170 -0.09 23.28 7.63
N GLN A 171 -1.02 23.78 8.46
CA GLN A 171 -1.03 23.51 9.90
C GLN A 171 -1.79 22.21 10.18
N LEU A 172 -1.09 21.08 10.15
CA LEU A 172 -1.70 19.75 10.23
C LEU A 172 -2.54 19.57 11.51
N ASN A 173 -2.14 20.19 12.63
CA ASN A 173 -2.87 20.12 13.89
C ASN A 173 -4.25 20.79 13.83
N GLU A 174 -4.41 21.79 12.98
CA GLU A 174 -5.61 22.61 12.84
C GLU A 174 -6.55 22.10 11.73
N MET A 175 -6.17 21.04 11.02
CA MET A 175 -6.99 20.45 9.96
C MET A 175 -8.31 19.93 10.51
N GLU A 176 -9.42 20.25 9.85
CA GLU A 176 -10.70 19.60 10.06
C GLU A 176 -10.55 18.10 9.72
N LEU A 177 -11.28 17.26 10.44
CA LEU A 177 -11.18 15.82 10.23
C LEU A 177 -12.01 15.40 9.02
N GLU A 178 -11.40 14.69 8.08
CA GLU A 178 -12.06 14.13 6.91
C GLU A 178 -11.63 12.67 6.72
N SER A 179 -12.60 11.78 6.58
CA SER A 179 -12.31 10.35 6.32
C SER A 179 -11.77 10.13 4.91
N PRO A 180 -10.92 9.11 4.70
CA PRO A 180 -10.50 8.70 3.37
C PRO A 180 -11.69 8.40 2.46
N ASP A 181 -11.50 8.64 1.18
CA ASP A 181 -12.48 8.23 0.17
C ASP A 181 -12.57 6.70 0.12
N LEU A 182 -13.78 6.16 -0.03
CA LEU A 182 -14.05 4.73 0.11
C LEU A 182 -14.65 4.14 -1.18
N PRO A 183 -13.88 4.14 -2.28
CA PRO A 183 -14.41 3.69 -3.58
C PRO A 183 -14.73 2.19 -3.62
N PHE A 184 -14.13 1.41 -2.71
CA PHE A 184 -14.23 -0.05 -2.66
C PHE A 184 -14.66 -0.57 -1.29
N GLY A 185 -15.00 0.33 -0.34
CA GLY A 185 -15.36 -0.01 1.04
C GLY A 185 -14.21 0.13 2.04
N LEU A 186 -14.47 -0.32 3.26
CA LEU A 186 -13.51 -0.24 4.38
C LEU A 186 -12.51 -1.40 4.33
N GLY A 187 -11.27 -1.13 4.72
CA GLY A 187 -10.29 -2.17 5.02
C GLY A 187 -10.65 -2.94 6.30
N SER A 188 -10.24 -4.19 6.37
CA SER A 188 -10.48 -5.06 7.53
C SER A 188 -9.45 -4.87 8.65
N GLY A 189 -9.70 -5.52 9.81
CA GLY A 189 -8.72 -5.60 10.90
C GLY A 189 -7.45 -6.38 10.50
N ALA A 190 -7.52 -7.28 9.52
CA ALA A 190 -6.35 -7.98 8.99
C ALA A 190 -5.37 -7.03 8.29
N ALA A 191 -5.90 -6.07 7.54
CA ALA A 191 -5.07 -5.03 6.92
C ALA A 191 -4.37 -4.12 7.94
N ALA A 192 -5.02 -3.86 9.07
CA ALA A 192 -4.46 -2.99 10.12
C ALA A 192 -3.17 -3.56 10.73
N ILE A 193 -3.05 -4.89 10.86
CA ILE A 193 -1.84 -5.53 11.42
C ILE A 193 -0.63 -5.52 10.48
N TYR A 194 -0.78 -5.14 9.21
CA TYR A 194 0.34 -4.96 8.29
C TYR A 194 1.34 -3.90 8.76
N GLY A 195 0.92 -2.97 9.61
CA GLY A 195 1.80 -1.96 10.20
C GLY A 195 2.75 -2.47 11.29
N VAL A 196 2.62 -3.73 11.73
CA VAL A 196 3.46 -4.32 12.76
C VAL A 196 4.35 -5.43 12.21
N THR A 197 5.47 -5.70 12.91
CA THR A 197 6.41 -6.76 12.52
C THR A 197 5.72 -8.12 12.46
N GLY A 198 5.86 -8.81 11.32
CA GLY A 198 5.25 -10.11 11.08
C GLY A 198 3.75 -10.07 10.73
N GLY A 199 3.13 -8.89 10.72
CA GLY A 199 1.69 -8.73 10.52
C GLY A 199 1.16 -9.28 9.21
N VAL A 200 1.94 -9.20 8.13
CA VAL A 200 1.55 -9.78 6.83
C VAL A 200 1.40 -11.29 6.94
N ALA A 201 2.43 -11.98 7.45
CA ALA A 201 2.39 -13.44 7.63
C ALA A 201 1.28 -13.85 8.59
N GLU A 202 1.09 -13.10 9.67
CA GLU A 202 0.01 -13.34 10.63
C GLU A 202 -1.38 -13.21 9.97
N ALA A 203 -1.61 -12.17 9.16
CA ALA A 203 -2.88 -11.97 8.46
C ALA A 203 -3.18 -13.15 7.51
N VAL A 204 -2.19 -13.59 6.74
CA VAL A 204 -2.30 -14.75 5.83
C VAL A 204 -2.63 -16.02 6.60
N VAL A 205 -1.90 -16.31 7.69
CA VAL A 205 -2.15 -17.52 8.50
C VAL A 205 -3.53 -17.48 9.13
N ARG A 206 -3.94 -16.35 9.71
CA ARG A 206 -5.29 -16.17 10.29
C ARG A 206 -6.39 -16.39 9.26
N TYR A 207 -6.19 -15.95 8.03
CA TYR A 207 -7.16 -16.18 6.96
C TYR A 207 -7.32 -17.68 6.64
N CYS A 208 -6.22 -18.44 6.69
CA CYS A 208 -6.21 -19.87 6.40
C CYS A 208 -6.81 -20.74 7.50
N VAL A 209 -6.98 -20.23 8.73
CA VAL A 209 -7.51 -20.99 9.87
C VAL A 209 -9.05 -20.91 9.90
N PRO A 210 -9.76 -22.06 9.88
CA PRO A 210 -11.23 -22.07 9.89
C PRO A 210 -11.86 -21.47 11.16
N ASP A 211 -11.19 -21.66 12.30
CA ASP A 211 -11.63 -21.14 13.61
C ASP A 211 -10.79 -19.94 14.01
N LYS A 212 -11.36 -18.75 13.82
CA LYS A 212 -10.70 -17.46 14.11
C LYS A 212 -10.71 -17.10 15.61
N SER A 213 -11.25 -17.96 16.48
CA SER A 213 -11.26 -17.77 17.95
C SER A 213 -10.01 -18.30 18.63
N LYS A 214 -9.17 -19.01 17.89
CA LYS A 214 -7.86 -19.55 18.30
C LYS A 214 -6.76 -18.74 17.61
#